data_99b0b31e9bc84d58478f34a73695494e
#
_entry.id   99b0b31e9bc84d58478f34a73695494e
#
_cell.length_a   1.000
_cell.length_b   1.000
_cell.length_c   1.000
_cell.angle_alpha   90.00
_cell.angle_beta   90.00
_cell.angle_gamma   90.00
#
_symmetry.space_group_name_H-M   'P 1'
#
loop_
_entity.id
_entity.type
_entity.pdbx_description
1 polymer ?
#
loop_
_entity_poly.entity_id
_entity_poly.type
_entity_poly.pdbx_seq_one_letter_code
_entity_poly.pdbx_strand_id
1 'polypeptide(L)'
;MMRAGWVAVISISAGCMGIAESSIDDRAGLVVDDAGVGGGASASAGGQAGGASNAAGGSGGGFLVSGGGSSGGFATIDAGQMPRDAGPIDAGVSDPCAALRCGPNAMCTPNPARCLCNPGFVSDGGACLPGDPGVPALRSQAQVCAAYAEGYRSRVTGMDFVPGAGMCDVGTLTRPAIDDALGRLNFHRWLAGLGPVHDEAGQNASAQACSVISAWNPAGASAHFPPATATCYSPTGAGGAGSSNIAWGSANAADAIDQWMIDWGNDTTFGHRRWFLYPFLDDVGIGFYRGGNNYGSASCSAVFGGGNPGPNPAWFSFPPAGFSPESVARWTWSVHGDIPQSMPTATVTRLSDNTALPVRVDVMQGGYGRLAAVTLVRMGWEPMAGQTYHVVLEGSSGPRREWDVKPVACP
;
A
#
# COMPACT_ATOMS: atom_id res chain seq x y z
N MET A 1 -5.40 52.02 59.48
CA MET A 1 -5.61 51.85 58.03
C MET A 1 -4.45 51.03 57.50
N MET A 2 -4.55 49.71 57.49
CA MET A 2 -3.54 48.80 57.03
C MET A 2 -4.08 48.13 55.79
N ARG A 3 -3.35 48.27 54.65
CA ARG A 3 -3.63 47.56 53.41
C ARG A 3 -2.84 46.27 53.41
N ALA A 4 -3.55 45.15 53.37
CA ALA A 4 -2.97 43.82 53.16
C ALA A 4 -2.71 43.60 51.67
N GLY A 5 -1.44 43.35 51.32
CA GLY A 5 -1.03 42.92 49.96
C GLY A 5 -1.10 41.41 49.86
N TRP A 6 -1.78 40.90 48.82
CA TRP A 6 -1.79 39.49 48.45
C TRP A 6 -0.61 39.21 47.52
N VAL A 7 0.27 38.30 47.94
CA VAL A 7 1.33 37.75 47.13
C VAL A 7 0.78 36.48 46.49
N ALA A 8 0.65 36.47 45.19
CA ALA A 8 0.32 35.26 44.44
C ALA A 8 1.58 34.44 44.23
N VAL A 9 1.64 33.26 44.83
CA VAL A 9 2.67 32.24 44.56
C VAL A 9 2.24 31.47 43.35
N ILE A 10 2.97 31.64 42.24
CA ILE A 10 2.81 30.78 41.03
C ILE A 10 3.65 29.55 41.27
N SER A 11 3.01 28.40 41.53
CA SER A 11 3.65 27.10 41.54
C SER A 11 3.72 26.61 40.09
N ILE A 12 4.92 26.53 39.52
CA ILE A 12 5.19 25.87 38.24
C ILE A 12 5.32 24.38 38.50
N SER A 13 4.26 23.64 38.23
CA SER A 13 4.31 22.16 38.18
C SER A 13 4.89 21.76 36.83
N ALA A 14 6.06 21.13 36.82
CA ALA A 14 6.57 20.41 35.69
C ALA A 14 5.68 19.19 35.44
N GLY A 15 4.68 19.34 34.57
CA GLY A 15 3.87 18.23 34.07
C GLY A 15 4.59 17.58 32.89
N CYS A 16 4.85 16.28 32.97
CA CYS A 16 5.22 15.44 31.84
C CYS A 16 4.23 15.70 30.71
N MET A 17 4.76 16.02 29.53
CA MET A 17 3.95 16.04 28.29
C MET A 17 3.50 14.62 28.00
N GLY A 18 2.32 14.27 28.47
CA GLY A 18 1.54 13.19 27.89
C GLY A 18 1.18 13.61 26.48
N ILE A 19 1.51 12.78 25.50
CA ILE A 19 1.00 12.90 24.15
C ILE A 19 -0.52 12.83 24.27
N ALA A 20 -1.19 13.96 24.10
CA ALA A 20 -2.64 13.99 24.03
C ALA A 20 -3.05 13.17 22.80
N GLU A 21 -3.70 12.05 23.02
CA GLU A 21 -4.52 11.41 22.00
C GLU A 21 -5.57 12.43 21.58
N SER A 22 -5.28 13.15 20.47
CA SER A 22 -6.30 13.97 19.83
C SER A 22 -7.36 13.01 19.32
N SER A 23 -8.54 13.09 19.88
CA SER A 23 -9.73 12.44 19.37
C SER A 23 -9.86 12.77 17.88
N ILE A 24 -9.98 11.74 17.07
CA ILE A 24 -9.96 11.76 15.59
C ILE A 24 -11.15 12.55 15.01
N ASP A 25 -12.06 13.04 15.83
CA ASP A 25 -13.31 13.69 15.38
C ASP A 25 -13.20 15.15 14.93
N ASP A 26 -12.07 15.83 15.11
CA ASP A 26 -11.97 17.28 14.82
C ASP A 26 -11.22 17.65 13.51
N ARG A 27 -10.89 16.67 12.65
CA ARG A 27 -10.31 16.97 11.31
C ARG A 27 -11.37 16.96 10.21
N ALA A 28 -12.42 17.75 10.36
CA ALA A 28 -13.27 18.12 9.23
C ALA A 28 -12.46 18.98 8.27
N GLY A 29 -11.95 18.40 7.18
CA GLY A 29 -11.26 19.16 6.13
C GLY A 29 -10.13 18.47 5.37
N LEU A 30 -9.77 17.24 5.73
CA LEU A 30 -8.81 16.48 4.91
C LEU A 30 -9.55 15.92 3.69
N VAL A 31 -9.25 16.47 2.53
CA VAL A 31 -9.75 15.94 1.26
C VAL A 31 -8.73 14.95 0.73
N VAL A 32 -9.18 13.74 0.47
CA VAL A 32 -8.41 12.68 -0.17
C VAL A 32 -9.15 12.31 -1.44
N ASP A 33 -8.51 12.42 -2.59
CA ASP A 33 -9.13 12.12 -3.88
C ASP A 33 -8.60 10.85 -4.51
N ASP A 34 -9.47 10.27 -5.32
CA ASP A 34 -9.29 8.94 -5.89
C ASP A 34 -8.75 9.00 -7.33
N ALA A 35 -7.77 8.18 -7.65
CA ALA A 35 -7.28 8.03 -9.01
C ALA A 35 -8.31 7.31 -9.87
N GLY A 36 -9.25 8.06 -10.44
CA GLY A 36 -10.23 7.55 -11.37
C GLY A 36 -9.59 7.09 -12.66
N VAL A 37 -9.57 5.78 -12.90
CA VAL A 37 -9.27 5.24 -14.23
C VAL A 37 -10.44 5.62 -15.13
N GLY A 38 -10.25 6.58 -16.05
CA GLY A 38 -11.18 6.94 -17.08
C GLY A 38 -11.58 5.71 -17.92
N GLY A 39 -12.74 5.18 -17.64
CA GLY A 39 -13.39 4.22 -18.54
C GLY A 39 -13.59 4.92 -19.87
N GLY A 40 -13.04 4.33 -20.94
CA GLY A 40 -13.21 4.83 -22.29
C GLY A 40 -14.69 5.03 -22.60
N ALA A 41 -15.10 6.29 -22.72
CA ALA A 41 -16.38 6.65 -23.26
C ALA A 41 -16.42 6.28 -24.73
N SER A 42 -17.15 5.21 -25.05
CA SER A 42 -17.59 4.94 -26.41
C SER A 42 -18.56 6.04 -26.81
N ALA A 43 -18.06 7.08 -27.48
CA ALA A 43 -18.89 8.05 -28.13
C ALA A 43 -19.46 7.41 -29.40
N SER A 44 -20.71 6.97 -29.32
CA SER A 44 -21.54 6.72 -30.49
C SER A 44 -21.95 8.08 -31.11
N ALA A 45 -21.20 8.51 -32.11
CA ALA A 45 -21.60 9.59 -32.97
C ALA A 45 -22.46 9.01 -34.09
N GLY A 46 -23.74 9.29 -34.06
CA GLY A 46 -24.64 9.07 -35.17
C GLY A 46 -24.50 10.18 -36.17
N GLY A 47 -24.41 9.84 -37.42
CA GLY A 47 -25.18 10.40 -38.49
C GLY A 47 -24.60 11.44 -39.42
N GLN A 48 -24.48 11.06 -40.61
CA GLN A 48 -24.90 11.59 -41.92
C GLN A 48 -23.82 12.24 -42.81
N ALA A 49 -23.58 11.50 -43.86
CA ALA A 49 -23.62 11.75 -45.29
C ALA A 49 -22.96 13.02 -45.86
N GLY A 50 -22.08 12.78 -46.85
CA GLY A 50 -21.77 13.77 -47.87
C GLY A 50 -20.45 13.56 -48.58
N GLY A 51 -20.44 12.78 -49.64
CA GLY A 51 -19.99 13.12 -50.97
C GLY A 51 -18.46 13.12 -51.31
N ALA A 52 -18.13 12.18 -52.18
CA ALA A 52 -17.35 12.34 -53.40
C ALA A 52 -15.80 12.47 -53.37
N SER A 53 -15.17 11.43 -53.83
CA SER A 53 -14.34 11.26 -55.05
C SER A 53 -12.87 11.61 -55.06
N ASN A 54 -12.17 10.60 -55.62
CA ASN A 54 -10.93 10.58 -56.44
C ASN A 54 -9.60 10.45 -55.68
N ALA A 55 -8.92 9.36 -55.83
CA ALA A 55 -8.25 8.68 -56.93
C ALA A 55 -6.71 8.86 -56.88
N ALA A 56 -6.04 7.73 -57.13
CA ALA A 56 -4.64 7.54 -57.55
C ALA A 56 -3.59 7.57 -56.40
N GLY A 57 -2.72 6.63 -56.24
CA GLY A 57 -2.10 5.64 -57.08
C GLY A 57 -0.67 5.49 -56.60
N GLY A 58 -0.10 4.28 -56.69
CA GLY A 58 1.35 4.07 -56.68
C GLY A 58 1.84 3.11 -55.59
N SER A 59 1.86 1.84 -55.84
CA SER A 59 3.01 0.95 -56.16
C SER A 59 4.20 1.10 -55.21
N GLY A 60 4.60 0.10 -54.45
CA GLY A 60 5.25 -1.10 -54.84
C GLY A 60 6.50 -1.25 -54.01
N GLY A 61 6.80 -2.42 -53.53
CA GLY A 61 8.11 -2.72 -52.97
C GLY A 61 8.09 -3.91 -51.97
N GLY A 62 7.87 -5.08 -52.46
CA GLY A 62 8.15 -6.30 -51.72
C GLY A 62 9.65 -6.55 -51.66
N PHE A 63 10.13 -7.01 -50.52
CA PHE A 63 11.39 -7.74 -50.43
C PHE A 63 11.15 -9.07 -49.71
N LEU A 64 11.11 -10.10 -50.52
CA LEU A 64 11.32 -11.49 -50.10
C LEU A 64 12.83 -11.71 -49.95
N VAL A 65 13.27 -12.18 -48.82
CA VAL A 65 14.54 -12.89 -48.70
C VAL A 65 14.26 -14.28 -48.13
N SER A 66 14.38 -15.24 -49.02
CA SER A 66 14.39 -16.67 -48.73
C SER A 66 15.80 -17.10 -48.35
N GLY A 67 15.87 -18.09 -47.47
CA GLY A 67 16.89 -19.13 -47.66
C GLY A 67 17.89 -19.30 -46.55
N GLY A 68 17.94 -20.49 -46.01
CA GLY A 68 19.16 -21.05 -45.47
C GLY A 68 18.99 -21.84 -44.18
N GLY A 69 18.56 -23.09 -44.31
CA GLY A 69 18.73 -24.07 -43.24
C GLY A 69 20.19 -24.44 -43.08
N SER A 70 20.62 -24.61 -41.84
CA SER A 70 21.80 -25.39 -41.49
C SER A 70 21.56 -26.08 -40.16
N SER A 71 21.37 -27.36 -40.22
CA SER A 71 21.48 -28.31 -39.14
C SER A 71 22.91 -28.29 -38.59
N GLY A 72 23.11 -27.83 -37.36
CA GLY A 72 24.39 -27.87 -36.66
C GLY A 72 24.23 -28.64 -35.35
N GLY A 73 24.96 -29.74 -35.27
CA GLY A 73 24.89 -30.78 -34.27
C GLY A 73 25.13 -30.30 -32.83
N PHE A 74 24.49 -31.02 -31.91
CA PHE A 74 24.79 -30.96 -30.48
C PHE A 74 26.23 -31.49 -30.23
N ALA A 75 27.14 -30.60 -29.88
CA ALA A 75 28.42 -30.98 -29.31
C ALA A 75 28.20 -31.20 -27.78
N THR A 76 28.38 -32.43 -27.37
CA THR A 76 28.56 -32.79 -25.94
C THR A 76 29.84 -32.12 -25.43
N ILE A 77 29.71 -31.19 -24.50
CA ILE A 77 30.86 -30.61 -23.83
C ILE A 77 31.25 -31.58 -22.70
N ASP A 78 32.41 -32.16 -22.87
CA ASP A 78 33.12 -33.01 -21.92
C ASP A 78 33.41 -32.22 -20.61
N ALA A 79 33.18 -32.85 -19.48
CA ALA A 79 33.43 -32.28 -18.16
C ALA A 79 34.96 -32.17 -17.94
N GLY A 80 35.54 -31.08 -18.41
CA GLY A 80 36.90 -30.67 -18.08
C GLY A 80 37.04 -30.25 -16.62
N GLN A 81 37.87 -30.95 -15.91
CA GLN A 81 38.33 -30.66 -14.55
C GLN A 81 38.78 -29.20 -14.40
N MET A 82 38.11 -28.45 -13.50
CA MET A 82 38.61 -27.16 -13.02
C MET A 82 39.77 -27.41 -12.03
N PRO A 83 40.83 -26.60 -12.07
CA PRO A 83 41.93 -26.68 -11.11
C PRO A 83 41.39 -26.30 -9.71
N ARG A 84 41.74 -27.11 -8.73
CA ARG A 84 41.60 -26.81 -7.30
C ARG A 84 42.70 -25.83 -6.91
N ASP A 85 42.43 -24.55 -6.96
CA ASP A 85 43.16 -23.59 -6.14
C ASP A 85 42.38 -23.38 -4.83
N ALA A 86 42.77 -24.17 -3.85
CA ALA A 86 42.33 -23.97 -2.49
C ALA A 86 43.08 -22.75 -1.89
N GLY A 87 42.51 -21.56 -2.03
CA GLY A 87 42.84 -20.46 -1.15
C GLY A 87 42.35 -20.78 0.27
N PRO A 88 42.95 -20.19 1.33
CA PRO A 88 42.56 -20.50 2.69
C PRO A 88 41.11 -20.23 2.94
N ILE A 89 40.39 -21.27 3.36
CA ILE A 89 39.00 -21.19 3.80
C ILE A 89 38.99 -20.30 5.03
N ASP A 90 38.36 -19.14 4.91
CA ASP A 90 38.12 -18.23 6.03
C ASP A 90 37.22 -18.98 7.03
N ALA A 91 37.82 -19.34 8.15
CA ALA A 91 37.20 -20.17 9.18
C ALA A 91 36.16 -19.31 9.91
N GLY A 92 34.87 -19.57 9.67
CA GLY A 92 33.91 -19.38 10.72
C GLY A 92 32.77 -18.38 10.57
N VAL A 93 32.00 -18.42 9.49
CA VAL A 93 30.57 -18.11 9.64
C VAL A 93 29.83 -19.44 9.52
N SER A 94 29.56 -20.06 10.67
CA SER A 94 28.67 -21.22 10.69
C SER A 94 27.32 -20.82 10.14
N ASP A 95 26.90 -21.47 9.07
CA ASP A 95 25.52 -21.28 8.53
C ASP A 95 24.52 -21.53 9.66
N PRO A 96 23.77 -20.50 10.13
CA PRO A 96 22.83 -20.67 11.23
C PRO A 96 21.75 -21.72 10.93
N CYS A 97 21.52 -22.02 9.65
CA CYS A 97 20.53 -22.99 9.20
C CYS A 97 21.08 -24.43 9.10
N ALA A 98 22.39 -24.63 9.16
CA ALA A 98 23.02 -25.95 8.97
C ALA A 98 22.55 -27.01 9.98
N ALA A 99 22.19 -26.60 11.19
CA ALA A 99 21.67 -27.46 12.24
C ALA A 99 20.15 -27.61 12.26
N LEU A 100 19.42 -26.80 11.47
CA LEU A 100 17.97 -26.75 11.50
C LEU A 100 17.38 -27.58 10.34
N ARG A 101 16.69 -28.65 10.67
CA ARG A 101 15.93 -29.42 9.67
C ARG A 101 14.49 -28.94 9.64
N CYS A 102 14.19 -28.08 8.67
CA CYS A 102 12.83 -27.69 8.41
C CYS A 102 12.06 -28.85 7.76
N GLY A 103 10.82 -29.05 8.17
CA GLY A 103 9.91 -30.05 7.60
C GLY A 103 9.55 -29.73 6.15
N PRO A 104 8.74 -30.61 5.50
CA PRO A 104 8.22 -30.32 4.17
C PRO A 104 7.49 -28.98 4.15
N ASN A 105 7.61 -28.26 3.03
CA ASN A 105 6.98 -26.95 2.82
C ASN A 105 7.45 -25.82 3.77
N ALA A 106 8.65 -25.96 4.35
CA ALA A 106 9.28 -24.94 5.17
C ALA A 106 10.71 -24.64 4.69
N MET A 107 11.12 -23.39 4.83
CA MET A 107 12.48 -22.94 4.59
C MET A 107 13.09 -22.42 5.90
N CYS A 108 14.40 -22.55 6.04
CA CYS A 108 15.12 -21.92 7.14
C CYS A 108 15.43 -20.45 6.84
N THR A 109 15.20 -19.57 7.82
CA THR A 109 15.67 -18.19 7.80
C THR A 109 16.84 -18.03 8.77
N PRO A 110 17.94 -17.32 8.41
CA PRO A 110 19.19 -17.34 9.18
C PRO A 110 19.20 -16.44 10.42
N ASN A 111 18.36 -15.42 10.57
CA ASN A 111 18.42 -14.44 11.65
C ASN A 111 17.06 -14.15 12.32
N PRO A 112 16.70 -14.73 13.46
CA PRO A 112 17.30 -15.94 14.04
C PRO A 112 17.01 -17.18 13.21
N ALA A 113 17.88 -18.20 13.29
CA ALA A 113 17.66 -19.45 12.57
C ALA A 113 16.35 -20.11 12.99
N ARG A 114 15.40 -20.21 12.05
CA ARG A 114 14.08 -20.79 12.29
C ARG A 114 13.46 -21.28 10.98
N CYS A 115 12.56 -22.25 11.11
CA CYS A 115 11.76 -22.70 9.97
C CYS A 115 10.55 -21.80 9.79
N LEU A 116 10.37 -21.30 8.57
CA LEU A 116 9.16 -20.61 8.13
C LEU A 116 8.48 -21.44 7.05
N CYS A 117 7.15 -21.50 7.09
CA CYS A 117 6.40 -22.15 6.04
C CYS A 117 6.56 -21.41 4.72
N ASN A 118 6.67 -22.18 3.63
CA ASN A 118 6.66 -21.64 2.27
C ASN A 118 5.34 -20.91 2.00
N PRO A 119 5.30 -19.96 1.06
CA PRO A 119 4.07 -19.33 0.63
C PRO A 119 2.96 -20.35 0.30
N GLY A 120 1.76 -20.12 0.81
CA GLY A 120 0.63 -21.05 0.67
C GLY A 120 0.55 -22.14 1.74
N PHE A 121 1.46 -22.16 2.71
CA PHE A 121 1.41 -23.08 3.83
C PHE A 121 1.35 -22.32 5.16
N VAL A 122 0.60 -22.85 6.11
CA VAL A 122 0.44 -22.31 7.47
C VAL A 122 1.07 -23.24 8.50
N SER A 123 1.67 -22.64 9.54
CA SER A 123 2.24 -23.42 10.64
C SER A 123 1.15 -23.90 11.59
N ASP A 124 1.05 -25.20 11.72
CA ASP A 124 0.20 -25.85 12.73
C ASP A 124 1.02 -26.90 13.51
N GLY A 125 1.21 -26.64 14.81
CA GLY A 125 1.95 -27.53 15.68
C GLY A 125 3.39 -27.87 15.28
N GLY A 126 4.02 -27.03 14.43
CA GLY A 126 5.39 -27.23 13.91
C GLY A 126 5.44 -27.90 12.53
N ALA A 127 4.32 -28.26 11.94
CA ALA A 127 4.19 -28.69 10.55
C ALA A 127 3.72 -27.52 9.68
N CYS A 128 4.14 -27.49 8.41
CA CYS A 128 3.62 -26.56 7.41
C CYS A 128 2.56 -27.27 6.56
N LEU A 129 1.29 -27.04 6.88
CA LEU A 129 0.14 -27.60 6.19
C LEU A 129 -0.31 -26.65 5.05
N PRO A 130 -0.91 -27.17 3.96
CA PRO A 130 -1.54 -26.32 2.96
C PRO A 130 -2.56 -25.40 3.65
N GLY A 131 -2.31 -24.07 3.56
CA GLY A 131 -3.26 -23.08 4.01
C GLY A 131 -4.37 -22.85 2.99
N ASP A 132 -5.46 -22.23 3.39
CA ASP A 132 -6.38 -21.60 2.43
C ASP A 132 -5.54 -20.60 1.60
N PRO A 133 -5.49 -20.73 0.27
CA PRO A 133 -4.65 -19.87 -0.60
C PRO A 133 -4.94 -18.37 -0.48
N GLY A 134 -5.91 -17.97 0.33
CA GLY A 134 -6.24 -16.58 0.63
C GLY A 134 -5.86 -16.09 2.03
N VAL A 135 -5.44 -16.96 2.95
CA VAL A 135 -5.08 -16.54 4.31
C VAL A 135 -3.56 -16.39 4.42
N PRO A 136 -3.02 -15.18 4.65
CA PRO A 136 -1.60 -15.00 4.93
C PRO A 136 -1.18 -15.91 6.10
N ALA A 137 0.03 -16.49 6.02
CA ALA A 137 0.58 -17.28 7.12
C ALA A 137 0.42 -16.51 8.44
N LEU A 138 -0.19 -17.13 9.45
CA LEU A 138 -0.47 -16.48 10.73
C LEU A 138 0.84 -16.05 11.38
N ARG A 139 0.98 -14.74 11.59
CA ARG A 139 2.16 -14.16 12.23
C ARG A 139 1.96 -14.12 13.74
N SER A 140 3.03 -14.29 14.51
CA SER A 140 2.97 -14.10 15.96
C SER A 140 2.81 -12.61 16.30
N GLN A 141 2.26 -12.30 17.48
CA GLN A 141 2.18 -10.93 17.99
C GLN A 141 3.55 -10.22 17.98
N ALA A 142 4.61 -10.91 18.41
CA ALA A 142 5.97 -10.37 18.41
C ALA A 142 6.44 -9.98 17.00
N GLN A 143 6.15 -10.80 15.99
CA GLN A 143 6.48 -10.48 14.60
C GLN A 143 5.71 -9.26 14.10
N VAL A 144 4.42 -9.16 14.43
CA VAL A 144 3.59 -8.02 14.02
C VAL A 144 4.07 -6.73 14.67
N CYS A 145 4.36 -6.74 15.98
CA CYS A 145 4.85 -5.54 16.66
C CYS A 145 6.26 -5.13 16.22
N ALA A 146 7.15 -6.09 15.93
CA ALA A 146 8.47 -5.77 15.38
C ALA A 146 8.37 -5.14 13.97
N ALA A 147 7.50 -5.69 13.12
CA ALA A 147 7.27 -5.14 11.78
C ALA A 147 6.58 -3.75 11.84
N TYR A 148 5.67 -3.56 12.78
CA TYR A 148 5.04 -2.27 13.05
C TYR A 148 6.07 -1.22 13.46
N ALA A 149 6.90 -1.53 14.46
CA ALA A 149 7.96 -0.63 14.91
C ALA A 149 8.92 -0.25 13.77
N GLU A 150 9.30 -1.19 12.90
CA GLU A 150 10.17 -0.91 11.75
C GLU A 150 9.46 -0.10 10.66
N GLY A 151 8.20 -0.42 10.33
CA GLY A 151 7.40 0.31 9.33
C GLY A 151 7.06 1.74 9.75
N TYR A 152 6.99 1.99 11.07
CA TYR A 152 6.70 3.30 11.66
C TYR A 152 7.95 4.04 12.17
N ARG A 153 9.11 3.43 11.97
CA ARG A 153 10.38 4.05 12.33
C ARG A 153 10.66 5.25 11.44
N SER A 154 11.00 6.40 12.03
CA SER A 154 11.53 7.53 11.28
C SER A 154 13.04 7.42 11.14
N ARG A 155 13.50 7.52 9.91
CA ARG A 155 14.92 7.60 9.52
C ARG A 155 15.38 9.02 9.27
N VAL A 156 14.41 9.96 9.25
CA VAL A 156 14.68 11.38 9.04
C VAL A 156 15.28 11.97 10.29
N THR A 157 16.52 12.49 10.18
CA THR A 157 17.25 13.16 11.28
C THR A 157 17.36 14.67 11.10
N GLY A 158 16.77 15.21 10.04
CA GLY A 158 16.81 16.64 9.70
C GLY A 158 15.56 17.02 8.91
N MET A 159 15.75 17.71 7.80
CA MET A 159 14.64 18.05 6.91
C MET A 159 14.20 16.82 6.11
N ASP A 160 12.91 16.55 6.06
CA ASP A 160 12.29 15.54 5.20
C ASP A 160 12.18 16.01 3.75
N PHE A 161 11.93 17.32 3.56
CA PHE A 161 11.78 17.98 2.28
C PHE A 161 12.64 19.24 2.21
N VAL A 162 13.41 19.39 1.13
CA VAL A 162 14.22 20.56 0.84
C VAL A 162 13.48 21.39 -0.21
N PRO A 163 12.94 22.57 0.14
CA PRO A 163 12.22 23.40 -0.81
C PRO A 163 13.15 23.91 -1.92
N GLY A 164 12.60 24.12 -3.11
CA GLY A 164 13.29 24.86 -4.18
C GLY A 164 13.32 26.37 -3.93
N ALA A 165 13.96 27.12 -4.81
CA ALA A 165 14.12 28.57 -4.68
C ALA A 165 12.83 29.35 -4.98
N GLY A 166 11.97 28.81 -5.86
CA GLY A 166 10.73 29.45 -6.32
C GLY A 166 9.49 28.65 -5.92
N MET A 167 8.34 29.31 -6.02
CA MET A 167 7.02 28.77 -5.64
C MET A 167 6.70 27.45 -6.36
N CYS A 168 7.09 27.32 -7.63
CA CYS A 168 6.80 26.13 -8.45
C CYS A 168 8.00 25.19 -8.58
N ASP A 169 9.08 25.45 -7.85
CA ASP A 169 10.20 24.53 -7.86
C ASP A 169 9.81 23.25 -7.09
N VAL A 170 10.05 22.11 -7.70
CA VAL A 170 9.62 20.83 -7.14
C VAL A 170 10.28 20.49 -5.81
N GLY A 171 11.43 21.12 -5.48
CA GLY A 171 12.21 20.77 -4.30
C GLY A 171 12.72 19.34 -4.36
N THR A 172 13.13 18.83 -3.22
CA THR A 172 13.67 17.45 -3.11
C THR A 172 13.15 16.79 -1.84
N LEU A 173 12.44 15.69 -2.01
CA LEU A 173 12.17 14.78 -0.90
C LEU A 173 13.44 14.00 -0.59
N THR A 174 13.87 14.00 0.67
CA THR A 174 15.12 13.35 1.07
C THR A 174 15.02 11.83 1.00
N ARG A 175 16.14 11.15 0.76
CA ARG A 175 16.14 9.66 0.72
C ARG A 175 15.57 9.06 2.00
N PRO A 176 15.92 9.49 3.23
CA PRO A 176 15.30 8.98 4.46
C PRO A 176 13.78 9.16 4.52
N ALA A 177 13.24 10.24 3.97
CA ALA A 177 11.79 10.47 3.92
C ALA A 177 11.08 9.52 2.93
N ILE A 178 11.72 9.23 1.80
CA ILE A 178 11.24 8.20 0.86
C ILE A 178 11.30 6.82 1.52
N ASP A 179 12.39 6.49 2.22
CA ASP A 179 12.56 5.22 2.93
C ASP A 179 11.53 5.03 4.04
N ASP A 180 11.14 6.11 4.75
CA ASP A 180 10.10 6.06 5.78
C ASP A 180 8.73 5.79 5.14
N ALA A 181 8.38 6.48 4.05
CA ALA A 181 7.11 6.25 3.33
C ALA A 181 7.05 4.84 2.74
N LEU A 182 8.13 4.39 2.11
CA LEU A 182 8.22 3.04 1.54
C LEU A 182 8.16 1.96 2.62
N GLY A 183 8.83 2.16 3.75
CA GLY A 183 8.78 1.28 4.91
C GLY A 183 7.36 1.14 5.47
N ARG A 184 6.63 2.27 5.55
CA ARG A 184 5.22 2.33 5.98
C ARG A 184 4.31 1.55 5.02
N LEU A 185 4.42 1.80 3.73
CA LEU A 185 3.64 1.10 2.71
C LEU A 185 3.94 -0.41 2.72
N ASN A 186 5.21 -0.78 2.77
CA ASN A 186 5.62 -2.18 2.79
C ASN A 186 5.20 -2.91 4.08
N PHE A 187 5.11 -2.19 5.21
CA PHE A 187 4.49 -2.74 6.41
C PHE A 187 3.02 -3.12 6.18
N HIS A 188 2.21 -2.24 5.59
CA HIS A 188 0.80 -2.53 5.32
C HIS A 188 0.63 -3.67 4.31
N ARG A 189 1.46 -3.70 3.26
CA ARG A 189 1.45 -4.79 2.28
C ARG A 189 1.86 -6.12 2.91
N TRP A 190 2.94 -6.11 3.70
CA TRP A 190 3.35 -7.29 4.45
C TRP A 190 2.24 -7.75 5.40
N LEU A 191 1.58 -6.83 6.09
CA LEU A 191 0.47 -7.16 6.99
C LEU A 191 -0.66 -7.86 6.22
N ALA A 192 -1.00 -7.39 5.02
CA ALA A 192 -1.97 -8.00 4.12
C ALA A 192 -1.49 -9.29 3.44
N GLY A 193 -0.24 -9.71 3.64
CA GLY A 193 0.33 -10.91 3.00
C GLY A 193 0.79 -10.71 1.56
N LEU A 194 1.05 -9.46 1.16
CA LEU A 194 1.49 -9.08 -0.18
C LEU A 194 3.00 -8.89 -0.24
N GLY A 195 3.57 -9.01 -1.43
CA GLY A 195 4.98 -8.71 -1.70
C GLY A 195 5.30 -7.22 -1.49
N PRO A 196 6.56 -6.89 -1.12
CA PRO A 196 6.99 -5.51 -0.99
C PRO A 196 6.97 -4.80 -2.34
N VAL A 197 6.92 -3.47 -2.31
CA VAL A 197 7.12 -2.60 -3.46
C VAL A 197 8.43 -1.83 -3.31
N HIS A 198 8.92 -1.28 -4.41
CA HIS A 198 10.15 -0.51 -4.50
C HIS A 198 9.83 0.89 -5.04
N ASP A 199 10.65 1.86 -4.72
CA ASP A 199 10.55 3.17 -5.36
C ASP A 199 11.36 3.20 -6.66
N GLU A 200 10.79 3.85 -7.68
CA GLU A 200 11.45 4.04 -8.97
C GLU A 200 11.70 5.54 -9.20
N ALA A 201 12.91 5.89 -9.65
CA ALA A 201 13.36 7.28 -9.72
C ALA A 201 12.49 8.16 -10.64
N GLY A 202 12.05 7.64 -11.78
CA GLY A 202 11.18 8.36 -12.71
C GLY A 202 9.78 8.55 -12.13
N GLN A 203 9.26 7.57 -11.42
CA GLN A 203 7.98 7.67 -10.73
C GLN A 203 8.07 8.64 -9.52
N ASN A 204 9.18 8.62 -8.77
CA ASN A 204 9.43 9.61 -7.73
C ASN A 204 9.44 11.04 -8.30
N ALA A 205 10.11 11.26 -9.43
CA ALA A 205 10.13 12.56 -10.09
C ALA A 205 8.74 13.02 -10.55
N SER A 206 7.95 12.10 -11.11
CA SER A 206 6.55 12.33 -11.50
C SER A 206 5.66 12.64 -10.30
N ALA A 207 5.74 11.85 -9.24
CA ALA A 207 4.99 12.05 -8.01
C ALA A 207 5.38 13.34 -7.30
N GLN A 208 6.68 13.72 -7.30
CA GLN A 208 7.14 14.98 -6.74
C GLN A 208 6.59 16.17 -7.52
N ALA A 209 6.59 16.13 -8.84
CA ALA A 209 6.01 17.18 -9.68
C ALA A 209 4.48 17.27 -9.52
N CYS A 210 3.78 16.13 -9.36
CA CYS A 210 2.36 16.08 -9.00
C CYS A 210 2.09 16.76 -7.67
N SER A 211 2.91 16.51 -6.64
CA SER A 211 2.74 17.10 -5.31
C SER A 211 2.81 18.63 -5.35
N VAL A 212 3.64 19.21 -6.20
CA VAL A 212 3.71 20.68 -6.40
C VAL A 212 2.40 21.21 -6.99
N ILE A 213 1.92 20.63 -8.08
CA ILE A 213 0.64 21.04 -8.68
C ILE A 213 -0.49 20.93 -7.65
N SER A 214 -0.59 19.81 -6.97
CA SER A 214 -1.64 19.53 -6.00
C SER A 214 -1.60 20.48 -4.80
N ALA A 215 -0.41 20.92 -4.37
CA ALA A 215 -0.25 21.87 -3.27
C ALA A 215 -0.81 23.27 -3.58
N TRP A 216 -0.77 23.70 -4.85
CA TRP A 216 -1.14 25.06 -5.25
C TRP A 216 -2.55 25.15 -5.88
N ASN A 217 -3.21 24.02 -6.16
CA ASN A 217 -4.53 23.98 -6.78
C ASN A 217 -5.57 23.35 -5.82
N PRO A 218 -6.87 23.61 -6.03
CA PRO A 218 -7.91 23.03 -5.19
C PRO A 218 -7.86 21.50 -5.18
N ALA A 219 -8.16 20.93 -4.02
CA ALA A 219 -8.39 19.51 -3.88
C ALA A 219 -9.69 19.11 -4.59
N GLY A 220 -9.80 17.84 -4.95
CA GLY A 220 -10.99 17.29 -5.58
C GLY A 220 -10.64 16.38 -6.76
N ALA A 221 -11.60 15.65 -7.31
CA ALA A 221 -11.42 14.70 -8.40
C ALA A 221 -10.72 15.31 -9.64
N SER A 222 -10.83 16.64 -9.84
CA SER A 222 -10.13 17.37 -10.88
C SER A 222 -8.60 17.42 -10.69
N ALA A 223 -8.10 17.14 -9.48
CA ALA A 223 -6.67 17.15 -9.19
C ALA A 223 -5.91 16.09 -9.98
N HIS A 224 -6.56 14.97 -10.35
CA HIS A 224 -5.96 13.96 -11.22
C HIS A 224 -5.80 14.39 -12.68
N PHE A 225 -6.49 15.44 -13.11
CA PHE A 225 -6.48 15.95 -14.47
C PHE A 225 -6.27 17.47 -14.49
N PRO A 226 -5.15 17.97 -13.93
CA PRO A 226 -4.93 19.40 -13.83
C PRO A 226 -4.86 20.01 -15.24
N PRO A 227 -5.61 21.10 -15.51
CA PRO A 227 -5.53 21.79 -16.79
C PRO A 227 -4.18 22.49 -16.97
N ALA A 228 -3.76 22.73 -18.20
CA ALA A 228 -2.49 23.44 -18.48
C ALA A 228 -2.41 24.85 -17.88
N THR A 229 -3.54 25.40 -17.43
CA THR A 229 -3.64 26.70 -16.73
C THR A 229 -3.51 26.57 -15.22
N ALA A 230 -3.37 25.35 -14.68
CA ALA A 230 -3.19 25.15 -13.24
C ALA A 230 -1.90 25.80 -12.75
N THR A 231 -1.93 26.32 -11.54
CA THR A 231 -0.73 26.90 -10.91
C THR A 231 0.36 25.82 -10.80
N CYS A 232 1.57 26.18 -11.17
CA CYS A 232 2.72 25.26 -11.21
C CYS A 232 2.56 24.05 -12.14
N TYR A 233 1.72 24.15 -13.15
CA TYR A 233 1.54 23.08 -14.14
C TYR A 233 2.87 22.69 -14.79
N SER A 234 3.09 21.39 -14.91
CA SER A 234 4.10 20.79 -15.79
C SER A 234 3.54 19.51 -16.41
N PRO A 235 3.94 19.15 -17.64
CA PRO A 235 3.49 17.89 -18.25
C PRO A 235 3.84 16.66 -17.40
N THR A 236 5.01 16.65 -16.75
CA THR A 236 5.44 15.58 -15.82
C THR A 236 4.53 15.51 -14.62
N GLY A 237 4.19 16.65 -13.99
CA GLY A 237 3.31 16.70 -12.84
C GLY A 237 1.86 16.31 -13.18
N ALA A 238 1.36 16.72 -14.35
CA ALA A 238 0.04 16.33 -14.81
C ALA A 238 -0.04 14.82 -15.11
N GLY A 239 1.00 14.24 -15.73
CA GLY A 239 1.11 12.79 -15.92
C GLY A 239 1.19 12.05 -14.59
N GLY A 240 1.96 12.57 -13.64
CA GLY A 240 2.05 12.06 -12.27
C GLY A 240 0.70 12.10 -11.54
N ALA A 241 -0.05 13.18 -11.68
CA ALA A 241 -1.38 13.31 -11.07
C ALA A 241 -2.36 12.26 -11.57
N GLY A 242 -2.35 11.96 -12.88
CA GLY A 242 -3.21 10.95 -13.50
C GLY A 242 -2.89 9.50 -13.11
N SER A 243 -1.74 9.26 -12.47
CA SER A 243 -1.27 7.91 -12.09
C SER A 243 -1.00 7.75 -10.59
N SER A 244 -1.36 8.72 -9.78
CA SER A 244 -1.05 8.74 -8.34
C SER A 244 -2.29 8.71 -7.47
N ASN A 245 -2.13 8.15 -6.28
CA ASN A 245 -2.91 8.55 -5.13
C ASN A 245 -2.50 9.98 -4.74
N ILE A 246 -3.45 10.86 -4.42
CA ILE A 246 -3.19 12.25 -4.05
C ILE A 246 -3.78 12.51 -2.65
N ALA A 247 -3.02 13.22 -1.80
CA ALA A 247 -3.46 13.61 -0.45
C ALA A 247 -2.99 15.03 -0.12
N TRP A 248 -3.72 15.69 0.78
CA TRP A 248 -3.42 17.02 1.29
C TRP A 248 -3.33 17.03 2.81
N GLY A 249 -2.53 17.94 3.35
CA GLY A 249 -2.43 18.16 4.78
C GLY A 249 -1.64 17.11 5.56
N SER A 250 -0.94 16.19 4.89
CA SER A 250 -0.06 15.23 5.54
C SER A 250 1.11 15.94 6.23
N ALA A 251 1.54 15.49 7.39
CA ALA A 251 2.69 16.05 8.07
C ALA A 251 4.01 15.73 7.35
N ASN A 252 4.08 14.57 6.69
CA ASN A 252 5.21 14.10 5.89
C ASN A 252 4.75 13.02 4.89
N ALA A 253 5.65 12.50 4.07
CA ALA A 253 5.32 11.50 3.06
C ALA A 253 4.84 10.16 3.65
N ALA A 254 5.36 9.76 4.82
CA ALA A 254 4.94 8.53 5.48
C ALA A 254 3.52 8.66 6.07
N ASP A 255 3.14 9.83 6.59
CA ASP A 255 1.77 10.10 7.06
C ASP A 255 0.75 10.03 5.91
N ALA A 256 1.16 10.45 4.70
CA ALA A 256 0.30 10.33 3.53
C ALA A 256 -0.04 8.86 3.22
N ILE A 257 0.89 7.92 3.45
CA ILE A 257 0.61 6.49 3.28
C ILE A 257 -0.55 6.06 4.19
N ASP A 258 -0.54 6.48 5.46
CA ASP A 258 -1.64 6.15 6.39
C ASP A 258 -2.96 6.78 5.97
N GLN A 259 -2.95 8.03 5.49
CA GLN A 259 -4.17 8.69 4.98
C GLN A 259 -4.79 7.89 3.83
N TRP A 260 -3.98 7.43 2.87
CA TRP A 260 -4.45 6.60 1.76
C TRP A 260 -4.88 5.19 2.21
N MET A 261 -4.26 4.65 3.26
CA MET A 261 -4.67 3.36 3.82
C MET A 261 -5.96 3.47 4.66
N ILE A 262 -6.21 4.59 5.31
CA ILE A 262 -7.48 4.89 5.99
C ILE A 262 -8.57 5.17 4.97
N ASP A 263 -8.24 5.96 3.94
CA ASP A 263 -9.04 6.26 2.75
C ASP A 263 -10.32 7.04 3.04
N TRP A 264 -10.23 8.05 3.91
CA TRP A 264 -11.37 8.91 4.25
C TRP A 264 -11.93 9.64 3.05
N GLY A 265 -13.26 9.69 2.96
CA GLY A 265 -13.98 10.37 1.89
C GLY A 265 -14.14 9.55 0.62
N ASN A 266 -13.56 8.36 0.54
CA ASN A 266 -13.69 7.42 -0.57
C ASN A 266 -14.57 6.20 -0.24
N ASP A 267 -15.63 6.40 0.50
CA ASP A 267 -16.48 5.36 1.06
C ASP A 267 -17.10 4.42 0.00
N THR A 268 -17.17 4.86 -1.26
CA THR A 268 -17.73 4.07 -2.37
C THR A 268 -16.69 3.29 -3.16
N THR A 269 -15.43 3.67 -3.08
CA THR A 269 -14.35 3.11 -3.89
C THR A 269 -13.25 2.46 -3.08
N PHE A 270 -12.87 3.05 -1.94
CA PHE A 270 -11.67 2.70 -1.19
C PHE A 270 -10.46 2.61 -2.12
N GLY A 271 -10.38 3.54 -3.07
CA GLY A 271 -9.52 3.45 -4.24
C GLY A 271 -8.05 3.52 -3.88
N HIS A 272 -7.66 4.45 -3.01
CA HIS A 272 -6.25 4.62 -2.62
C HIS A 272 -5.71 3.38 -1.92
N ARG A 273 -6.43 2.84 -0.93
CA ARG A 273 -6.05 1.59 -0.26
C ARG A 273 -5.94 0.44 -1.25
N ARG A 274 -6.90 0.31 -2.16
CA ARG A 274 -6.96 -0.78 -3.14
C ARG A 274 -5.81 -0.73 -4.13
N TRP A 275 -5.35 0.45 -4.53
CA TRP A 275 -4.14 0.60 -5.34
C TRP A 275 -2.90 0.17 -4.58
N PHE A 276 -2.72 0.60 -3.33
CA PHE A 276 -1.58 0.19 -2.51
C PHE A 276 -1.56 -1.29 -2.16
N LEU A 277 -2.74 -1.89 -2.02
CA LEU A 277 -2.88 -3.33 -1.77
C LEU A 277 -3.08 -4.15 -3.06
N TYR A 278 -2.85 -3.57 -4.23
CA TYR A 278 -2.85 -4.33 -5.47
C TYR A 278 -1.68 -5.31 -5.48
N PRO A 279 -1.92 -6.65 -5.59
CA PRO A 279 -0.86 -7.65 -5.43
C PRO A 279 0.27 -7.50 -6.44
N PHE A 280 -0.04 -7.08 -7.67
CA PHE A 280 0.96 -6.92 -8.73
C PHE A 280 1.64 -5.56 -8.75
N LEU A 281 1.35 -4.67 -7.81
CA LEU A 281 2.07 -3.41 -7.65
C LEU A 281 3.52 -3.73 -7.27
N ASP A 282 4.48 -3.26 -8.06
CA ASP A 282 5.92 -3.48 -7.89
C ASP A 282 6.63 -2.17 -7.61
N ASP A 283 6.59 -1.26 -8.58
CA ASP A 283 7.22 0.05 -8.46
C ASP A 283 6.20 1.11 -8.06
N VAL A 284 6.61 2.02 -7.20
CA VAL A 284 5.84 3.18 -6.75
C VAL A 284 6.67 4.46 -6.88
N GLY A 285 5.98 5.59 -7.02
CA GLY A 285 6.59 6.90 -6.86
C GLY A 285 6.18 7.52 -5.53
N ILE A 286 7.11 8.18 -4.85
CA ILE A 286 6.85 8.92 -3.62
C ILE A 286 7.19 10.39 -3.83
N GLY A 287 6.17 11.25 -3.67
CA GLY A 287 6.30 12.71 -3.73
C GLY A 287 5.63 13.35 -2.53
N PHE A 288 6.23 14.44 -2.06
CA PHE A 288 5.71 15.29 -1.00
C PHE A 288 6.19 16.71 -1.18
N TYR A 289 5.28 17.65 -1.06
CA TYR A 289 5.58 19.08 -1.11
C TYR A 289 5.04 19.77 0.14
N ARG A 290 5.92 20.51 0.82
CA ARG A 290 5.55 21.32 1.98
C ARG A 290 5.35 22.76 1.53
N GLY A 291 4.15 23.27 1.68
CA GLY A 291 3.71 24.57 1.22
C GLY A 291 2.38 24.46 0.47
N GLY A 292 2.03 25.50 -0.25
CA GLY A 292 0.77 25.53 -1.00
C GLY A 292 -0.30 26.38 -0.32
N ASN A 293 -1.53 26.35 -0.89
CA ASN A 293 -2.60 27.28 -0.52
C ASN A 293 -3.25 26.96 0.85
N ASN A 294 -4.15 25.98 0.89
CA ASN A 294 -5.04 25.84 2.04
C ASN A 294 -4.65 24.71 3.01
N TYR A 295 -3.85 23.74 2.57
CA TYR A 295 -3.60 22.52 3.32
C TYR A 295 -2.18 22.41 3.88
N GLY A 296 -1.28 23.34 3.50
CA GLY A 296 0.10 23.38 3.98
C GLY A 296 1.02 22.28 3.42
N SER A 297 0.47 21.27 2.78
CA SER A 297 1.23 20.23 2.08
C SER A 297 0.34 19.47 1.09
N ALA A 298 0.99 18.81 0.13
CA ALA A 298 0.36 17.80 -0.71
C ALA A 298 1.33 16.64 -0.97
N SER A 299 0.78 15.46 -1.15
CA SER A 299 1.51 14.24 -1.45
C SER A 299 0.91 13.55 -2.66
N CYS A 300 1.76 12.98 -3.50
CA CYS A 300 1.36 12.08 -4.57
C CYS A 300 2.15 10.77 -4.46
N SER A 301 1.50 9.65 -4.71
CA SER A 301 2.19 8.37 -4.83
C SER A 301 1.75 7.68 -6.12
N ALA A 302 2.67 7.55 -7.08
CA ALA A 302 2.41 6.82 -8.31
C ALA A 302 2.18 5.33 -8.01
N VAL A 303 1.10 4.76 -8.58
CA VAL A 303 0.61 3.42 -8.21
C VAL A 303 0.31 2.51 -9.40
N PHE A 304 0.76 2.87 -10.61
CA PHE A 304 0.51 2.07 -11.82
C PHE A 304 1.73 1.24 -12.26
N GLY A 305 2.76 1.13 -11.42
CA GLY A 305 3.88 0.20 -11.62
C GLY A 305 3.43 -1.23 -11.36
N GLY A 306 3.47 -2.09 -12.38
CA GLY A 306 3.07 -3.48 -12.24
C GLY A 306 4.24 -4.43 -12.47
N GLY A 307 4.07 -5.72 -12.08
CA GLY A 307 5.06 -6.75 -12.32
C GLY A 307 5.53 -7.51 -11.08
N ASN A 308 5.06 -7.12 -9.90
CA ASN A 308 5.47 -7.75 -8.64
C ASN A 308 5.27 -9.27 -8.71
N PRO A 309 6.35 -10.06 -8.59
CA PRO A 309 6.28 -11.52 -8.59
C PRO A 309 5.88 -12.11 -7.23
N GLY A 310 5.64 -11.24 -6.26
CA GLY A 310 5.33 -11.63 -4.88
C GLY A 310 4.02 -12.39 -4.72
N PRO A 311 3.64 -12.73 -3.48
CA PRO A 311 2.40 -13.44 -3.22
C PRO A 311 1.20 -12.72 -3.81
N ASN A 312 0.38 -13.49 -4.54
CA ASN A 312 -0.89 -13.03 -5.09
C ASN A 312 -2.01 -13.91 -4.54
N PRO A 313 -2.45 -13.68 -3.29
CA PRO A 313 -3.50 -14.47 -2.68
C PRO A 313 -4.82 -14.29 -3.44
N ALA A 314 -5.63 -15.36 -3.51
CA ALA A 314 -6.93 -15.31 -4.15
C ALA A 314 -7.85 -14.29 -3.47
N TRP A 315 -7.71 -14.13 -2.17
CA TRP A 315 -8.36 -13.10 -1.36
C TRP A 315 -7.51 -12.73 -0.15
N PHE A 316 -7.75 -11.57 0.43
CA PHE A 316 -7.16 -11.14 1.69
C PHE A 316 -8.06 -10.12 2.38
N SER A 317 -7.88 -9.97 3.69
CA SER A 317 -8.55 -8.93 4.49
C SER A 317 -7.54 -7.88 4.98
N PHE A 318 -8.04 -6.69 5.26
CA PHE A 318 -7.32 -5.66 5.96
C PHE A 318 -8.23 -5.02 7.05
N PRO A 319 -7.90 -5.15 8.34
CA PRO A 319 -6.73 -5.86 8.87
C PRO A 319 -6.75 -7.36 8.53
N PRO A 320 -5.57 -8.02 8.55
CA PRO A 320 -5.43 -9.41 8.13
C PRO A 320 -6.03 -10.40 9.13
N ALA A 321 -6.14 -11.65 8.72
CA ALA A 321 -6.31 -12.76 9.64
C ALA A 321 -5.15 -12.82 10.64
N GLY A 322 -5.44 -13.07 11.92
CA GLY A 322 -4.47 -13.12 13.00
C GLY A 322 -4.20 -11.76 13.65
N PHE A 323 -2.97 -11.54 14.08
CA PHE A 323 -2.60 -10.33 14.82
C PHE A 323 -2.47 -9.10 13.93
N SER A 324 -2.94 -7.95 14.44
CA SER A 324 -2.80 -6.61 13.84
C SER A 324 -2.56 -5.58 14.93
N PRO A 325 -1.73 -4.55 14.72
CA PRO A 325 -1.67 -3.43 15.66
C PRO A 325 -3.06 -2.85 15.88
N GLU A 326 -3.40 -2.53 17.13
CA GLU A 326 -4.72 -1.99 17.48
C GLU A 326 -5.03 -0.71 16.70
N SER A 327 -4.04 0.17 16.52
CA SER A 327 -4.16 1.40 15.74
C SER A 327 -4.62 1.13 14.29
N VAL A 328 -4.08 0.09 13.66
CA VAL A 328 -4.47 -0.33 12.30
C VAL A 328 -5.80 -1.08 12.30
N ALA A 329 -6.07 -1.90 13.34
CA ALA A 329 -7.32 -2.62 13.46
C ALA A 329 -8.55 -1.70 13.63
N ARG A 330 -8.33 -0.47 14.10
CA ARG A 330 -9.37 0.57 14.23
C ARG A 330 -9.75 1.24 12.90
N TRP A 331 -9.00 1.03 11.82
CA TRP A 331 -9.40 1.51 10.50
C TRP A 331 -10.58 0.71 9.96
N THR A 332 -11.30 1.23 8.98
CA THR A 332 -12.38 0.50 8.32
C THR A 332 -11.83 -0.82 7.76
N TRP A 333 -12.50 -1.91 8.05
CA TRP A 333 -12.11 -3.22 7.57
C TRP A 333 -12.50 -3.39 6.11
N SER A 334 -11.66 -4.06 5.33
CA SER A 334 -11.93 -4.34 3.92
C SER A 334 -11.49 -5.75 3.56
N VAL A 335 -12.15 -6.34 2.59
CA VAL A 335 -11.83 -7.67 2.05
C VAL A 335 -11.74 -7.57 0.53
N HIS A 336 -10.72 -8.17 -0.04
CA HIS A 336 -10.34 -7.99 -1.44
C HIS A 336 -10.16 -9.34 -2.15
N GLY A 337 -10.43 -9.38 -3.47
CA GLY A 337 -10.16 -10.53 -4.33
C GLY A 337 -11.38 -11.39 -4.58
N ASP A 338 -11.21 -12.71 -4.52
CA ASP A 338 -12.28 -13.68 -4.72
C ASP A 338 -13.18 -13.77 -3.48
N ILE A 339 -14.20 -12.94 -3.45
CA ILE A 339 -15.11 -12.71 -2.32
C ILE A 339 -16.56 -12.64 -2.80
N PRO A 340 -17.56 -12.87 -1.90
CA PRO A 340 -18.96 -12.67 -2.26
C PRO A 340 -19.23 -11.19 -2.57
N GLN A 341 -19.88 -10.92 -3.70
CA GLN A 341 -20.22 -9.57 -4.14
C GLN A 341 -21.72 -9.36 -4.36
N SER A 342 -22.48 -10.46 -4.45
CA SER A 342 -23.91 -10.39 -4.60
C SER A 342 -24.58 -10.52 -3.23
N MET A 343 -25.23 -9.43 -2.79
CA MET A 343 -25.85 -9.31 -1.47
C MET A 343 -24.92 -9.80 -0.33
N PRO A 344 -23.69 -9.25 -0.22
CA PRO A 344 -22.78 -9.71 0.83
C PRO A 344 -23.32 -9.29 2.20
N THR A 345 -23.17 -10.20 3.15
CA THR A 345 -23.44 -9.98 4.57
C THR A 345 -22.22 -10.40 5.38
N ALA A 346 -22.02 -9.77 6.53
CA ALA A 346 -20.98 -10.20 7.45
C ALA A 346 -21.53 -10.32 8.86
N THR A 347 -20.99 -11.29 9.60
CA THR A 347 -21.13 -11.38 11.05
C THR A 347 -19.77 -11.18 11.69
N VAL A 348 -19.72 -10.37 12.75
CA VAL A 348 -18.54 -10.20 13.58
C VAL A 348 -18.90 -10.59 15.00
N THR A 349 -18.19 -11.54 15.57
CA THR A 349 -18.42 -12.03 16.94
C THR A 349 -17.18 -11.77 17.78
N ARG A 350 -17.32 -11.06 18.89
CA ARG A 350 -16.26 -10.95 19.89
C ARG A 350 -16.23 -12.24 20.71
N LEU A 351 -15.12 -13.00 20.62
CA LEU A 351 -15.06 -14.35 21.18
C LEU A 351 -14.98 -14.39 22.70
N SER A 352 -14.54 -13.34 23.38
CA SER A 352 -14.42 -13.31 24.85
C SER A 352 -15.76 -13.47 25.58
N ASP A 353 -16.86 -13.02 24.97
CA ASP A 353 -18.21 -13.05 25.53
C ASP A 353 -19.28 -13.50 24.53
N ASN A 354 -18.85 -14.00 23.37
CA ASN A 354 -19.71 -14.42 22.27
C ASN A 354 -20.72 -13.35 21.81
N THR A 355 -20.33 -12.07 21.92
CA THR A 355 -21.19 -10.95 21.52
C THR A 355 -21.15 -10.75 20.02
N ALA A 356 -22.31 -10.79 19.36
CA ALA A 356 -22.45 -10.36 17.97
C ALA A 356 -22.35 -8.83 17.88
N LEU A 357 -21.47 -8.34 17.02
CA LEU A 357 -21.19 -6.92 16.85
C LEU A 357 -21.76 -6.43 15.52
N PRO A 358 -22.53 -5.33 15.52
CA PRO A 358 -23.18 -4.85 14.29
C PRO A 358 -22.17 -4.30 13.31
N VAL A 359 -22.30 -4.74 12.05
CA VAL A 359 -21.53 -4.24 10.90
C VAL A 359 -22.44 -4.02 9.71
N ARG A 360 -22.11 -3.03 8.88
CA ARG A 360 -22.67 -2.87 7.55
C ARG A 360 -21.62 -3.32 6.53
N VAL A 361 -22.06 -3.98 5.46
CA VAL A 361 -21.19 -4.38 4.35
C VAL A 361 -21.50 -3.52 3.15
N ASP A 362 -20.49 -2.83 2.62
CA ASP A 362 -20.64 -2.02 1.41
C ASP A 362 -19.76 -2.64 0.31
N VAL A 363 -20.36 -2.83 -0.89
CA VAL A 363 -19.63 -3.31 -2.07
C VAL A 363 -18.97 -2.12 -2.75
N MET A 364 -17.67 -2.22 -2.96
CA MET A 364 -16.89 -1.14 -3.57
C MET A 364 -17.05 -1.11 -5.10
N GLN A 365 -17.09 0.07 -5.66
CA GLN A 365 -17.10 0.26 -7.11
C GLN A 365 -15.88 -0.38 -7.76
N GLY A 366 -16.04 -0.92 -8.97
CA GLY A 366 -14.95 -1.49 -9.75
C GLY A 366 -13.97 -0.44 -10.28
N GLY A 367 -12.83 -0.90 -10.79
CA GLY A 367 -11.85 -0.03 -11.47
C GLY A 367 -10.63 0.36 -10.64
N TYR A 368 -10.64 0.12 -9.35
CA TYR A 368 -9.55 0.48 -8.43
C TYR A 368 -8.80 -0.77 -7.95
N GLY A 369 -7.46 -0.76 -8.04
CA GLY A 369 -6.61 -1.86 -7.61
C GLY A 369 -6.93 -3.21 -8.26
N ARG A 370 -7.73 -3.22 -9.32
CA ARG A 370 -8.13 -4.36 -10.16
C ARG A 370 -8.74 -5.56 -9.43
N LEU A 371 -8.96 -5.48 -8.14
CA LEU A 371 -9.62 -6.52 -7.34
C LEU A 371 -11.02 -6.08 -6.94
N ALA A 372 -11.92 -7.04 -6.82
CA ALA A 372 -13.17 -6.80 -6.12
C ALA A 372 -12.91 -6.50 -4.64
N ALA A 373 -13.72 -5.66 -4.04
CA ALA A 373 -13.60 -5.36 -2.62
C ALA A 373 -14.97 -5.10 -1.98
N VAL A 374 -15.04 -5.42 -0.68
CA VAL A 374 -16.12 -4.97 0.21
C VAL A 374 -15.50 -4.33 1.44
N THR A 375 -16.22 -3.40 2.07
CA THR A 375 -15.87 -2.88 3.39
C THR A 375 -16.83 -3.38 4.45
N LEU A 376 -16.33 -3.55 5.65
CA LEU A 376 -17.09 -3.88 6.86
C LEU A 376 -17.06 -2.66 7.76
N VAL A 377 -18.12 -1.85 7.70
CA VAL A 377 -18.26 -0.61 8.48
C VAL A 377 -18.82 -0.96 9.86
N ARG A 378 -18.05 -0.72 10.89
CA ARG A 378 -18.45 -0.96 12.28
C ARG A 378 -19.54 0.02 12.72
N MET A 379 -20.52 -0.48 13.45
CA MET A 379 -21.67 0.27 13.91
C MET A 379 -21.66 0.44 15.43
N GLY A 380 -20.92 1.46 15.94
CA GLY A 380 -20.92 1.83 17.35
C GLY A 380 -20.04 0.96 18.26
N TRP A 381 -19.01 0.31 17.73
CA TRP A 381 -18.01 -0.42 18.50
C TRP A 381 -16.60 -0.26 17.88
N GLU A 382 -15.58 -0.45 18.72
CA GLU A 382 -14.19 -0.37 18.29
C GLU A 382 -13.42 -1.65 18.65
N PRO A 383 -12.48 -2.07 17.80
CA PRO A 383 -11.59 -3.18 18.13
C PRO A 383 -10.65 -2.78 19.28
N MET A 384 -10.42 -3.73 20.20
CA MET A 384 -9.59 -3.53 21.39
C MET A 384 -8.48 -4.56 21.45
N ALA A 385 -7.28 -4.16 21.85
CA ALA A 385 -6.16 -5.06 22.07
C ALA A 385 -6.54 -6.18 23.08
N GLY A 386 -6.06 -7.39 22.81
CA GLY A 386 -6.34 -8.58 23.63
C GLY A 386 -7.68 -9.26 23.36
N GLN A 387 -8.53 -8.69 22.51
CA GLN A 387 -9.76 -9.33 22.04
C GLN A 387 -9.51 -10.12 20.76
N THR A 388 -10.41 -11.09 20.49
CA THR A 388 -10.46 -11.79 19.21
C THR A 388 -11.83 -11.56 18.60
N TYR A 389 -11.86 -11.17 17.35
CA TYR A 389 -13.06 -10.92 16.56
C TYR A 389 -13.13 -11.94 15.44
N HIS A 390 -14.11 -12.85 15.54
CA HIS A 390 -14.38 -13.83 14.52
C HIS A 390 -15.27 -13.22 13.45
N VAL A 391 -14.84 -13.26 12.20
CA VAL A 391 -15.51 -12.64 11.06
C VAL A 391 -15.93 -13.71 10.07
N VAL A 392 -17.18 -13.65 9.65
CA VAL A 392 -17.72 -14.45 8.55
C VAL A 392 -18.29 -13.49 7.51
N LEU A 393 -17.83 -13.61 6.27
CA LEU A 393 -18.35 -12.89 5.11
C LEU A 393 -18.97 -13.90 4.15
N GLU A 394 -20.23 -13.72 3.81
CA GLU A 394 -20.97 -14.58 2.90
C GLU A 394 -21.91 -13.76 2.01
N GLY A 395 -22.46 -14.37 0.97
CA GLY A 395 -23.38 -13.71 0.06
C GLY A 395 -24.21 -14.74 -0.73
N SER A 396 -25.09 -14.27 -1.58
CA SER A 396 -25.91 -15.16 -2.42
C SER A 396 -25.09 -15.87 -3.51
N SER A 397 -23.90 -15.39 -3.81
CA SER A 397 -22.95 -16.02 -4.74
C SER A 397 -21.51 -15.68 -4.33
N GLY A 398 -20.58 -16.53 -4.75
CA GLY A 398 -19.16 -16.42 -4.39
C GLY A 398 -18.81 -17.20 -3.13
N PRO A 399 -17.52 -17.34 -2.83
CA PRO A 399 -17.04 -18.16 -1.73
C PRO A 399 -17.25 -17.45 -0.37
N ARG A 400 -17.77 -18.21 0.61
CA ARG A 400 -17.77 -17.78 2.01
C ARG A 400 -16.32 -17.61 2.49
N ARG A 401 -16.07 -16.54 3.23
CA ARG A 401 -14.76 -16.25 3.86
C ARG A 401 -14.90 -16.15 5.37
N GLU A 402 -13.91 -16.66 6.08
CA GLU A 402 -13.95 -16.71 7.54
C GLU A 402 -12.54 -16.53 8.10
N TRP A 403 -12.38 -15.66 9.09
CA TRP A 403 -11.08 -15.39 9.72
C TRP A 403 -11.25 -14.73 11.09
N ASP A 404 -10.18 -14.74 11.86
CA ASP A 404 -10.10 -14.03 13.14
C ASP A 404 -9.22 -12.79 13.02
N VAL A 405 -9.65 -11.66 13.58
CA VAL A 405 -8.85 -10.45 13.78
C VAL A 405 -8.48 -10.35 15.25
N LYS A 406 -7.19 -10.17 15.55
CA LYS A 406 -6.62 -10.14 16.91
C LYS A 406 -5.84 -8.85 17.11
N PRO A 407 -6.50 -7.73 17.49
CA PRO A 407 -5.81 -6.48 17.77
C PRO A 407 -4.83 -6.63 18.93
N VAL A 408 -3.64 -6.04 18.78
CA VAL A 408 -2.59 -6.05 19.82
C VAL A 408 -2.03 -4.67 20.04
N ALA A 409 -1.77 -4.33 21.31
CA ALA A 409 -0.99 -3.17 21.65
C ALA A 409 0.47 -3.44 21.31
N CYS A 410 1.02 -2.69 20.37
CA CYS A 410 2.45 -2.68 20.07
C CYS A 410 3.07 -1.46 20.76
N PRO A 411 4.22 -1.64 21.48
CA PRO A 411 4.90 -0.57 22.18
C PRO A 411 5.48 0.49 21.23
#